data_b6d6df8c7c5c3bd2c6496e3bc47c0332
#
_entry.id   b6d6df8c7c5c3bd2c6496e3bc47c0332
#
_cell.length_a   1.000
_cell.length_b   1.000
_cell.length_c   1.000
_cell.angle_alpha   90.00
_cell.angle_beta   90.00
_cell.angle_gamma   90.00
#
_symmetry.space_group_name_H-M   'P 1'
#
loop_
_entity.id
_entity.type
_entity.pdbx_description
1 polymer ?
#
loop_
_entity_poly.entity_id
_entity_poly.type
_entity_poly.pdbx_seq_one_letter_code
_entity_poly.pdbx_strand_id
1 'polypeptide(L)'
;MLQKNIPILRIFDVTKAKEFYIDWLGFLVEWEHQFEPGTPYYIGIARDDIQLHLSEHYGDATPGSKVFIVCDEVEKFCKELQAKNYKYYRPAVEKTFYGAWCME
;
A
#
# COMPACT_ATOMS: atom_id res chain seq x y z
N MET A 1 20.65 16.62 3.13
CA MET A 1 20.37 16.12 1.78
C MET A 1 19.12 15.24 1.78
N LEU A 2 18.39 15.27 0.68
CA LEU A 2 17.22 14.41 0.52
C LEU A 2 17.65 12.96 0.49
N GLN A 3 16.96 12.09 1.22
CA GLN A 3 17.34 10.68 1.35
C GLN A 3 16.34 9.73 0.73
N LYS A 4 15.05 9.99 0.88
CA LYS A 4 14.00 9.14 0.31
C LYS A 4 12.67 9.85 0.31
N ASN A 5 11.74 9.27 -0.41
CA ASN A 5 10.38 9.75 -0.54
C ASN A 5 9.44 8.69 0.05
N ILE A 6 8.60 9.07 1.00
CA ILE A 6 7.65 8.15 1.62
C ILE A 6 6.23 8.69 1.38
N PRO A 7 5.44 8.05 0.50
CA PRO A 7 4.06 8.48 0.27
C PRO A 7 3.20 8.31 1.53
N ILE A 8 2.28 9.24 1.71
CA ILE A 8 1.27 9.17 2.78
C ILE A 8 -0.07 8.89 2.12
N LEU A 9 -0.71 7.80 2.51
CA LEU A 9 -1.98 7.38 1.95
C LEU A 9 -3.08 7.51 2.98
N ARG A 10 -4.25 7.99 2.55
CA ARG A 10 -5.41 8.14 3.42
C ARG A 10 -6.10 6.79 3.63
N ILE A 11 -6.37 6.45 4.89
CA ILE A 11 -7.18 5.29 5.25
C ILE A 11 -8.34 5.75 6.15
N PHE A 12 -9.38 4.95 6.23
CA PHE A 12 -10.58 5.27 7.03
C PHE A 12 -10.86 4.22 8.11
N ASP A 13 -10.26 3.04 8.00
CA ASP A 13 -10.48 1.93 8.92
C ASP A 13 -9.19 1.12 9.00
N VAL A 14 -8.58 1.10 10.19
CA VAL A 14 -7.30 0.42 10.40
C VAL A 14 -7.40 -1.08 10.12
N THR A 15 -8.49 -1.71 10.54
CA THR A 15 -8.69 -3.15 10.31
C THR A 15 -8.74 -3.48 8.82
N LYS A 16 -9.50 -2.69 8.05
CA LYS A 16 -9.59 -2.87 6.60
C LYS A 16 -8.28 -2.53 5.90
N ALA A 17 -7.59 -1.50 6.36
CA ALA A 17 -6.29 -1.13 5.80
C ALA A 17 -5.27 -2.24 6.02
N LYS A 18 -5.20 -2.83 7.20
CA LYS A 18 -4.30 -3.95 7.48
C LYS A 18 -4.64 -5.18 6.66
N GLU A 19 -5.93 -5.46 6.46
CA GLU A 19 -6.36 -6.56 5.60
C GLU A 19 -5.79 -6.39 4.19
N PHE A 20 -5.84 -5.19 3.64
CA PHE A 20 -5.35 -4.90 2.29
C PHE A 20 -3.82 -4.83 2.22
N TYR A 21 -3.20 -3.99 3.05
CA TYR A 21 -1.77 -3.70 2.93
C TYR A 21 -0.89 -4.76 3.57
N ILE A 22 -1.30 -5.34 4.69
CA ILE A 22 -0.49 -6.30 5.43
C ILE A 22 -0.81 -7.73 4.98
N ASP A 23 -2.07 -8.12 5.09
CA ASP A 23 -2.45 -9.51 4.81
C ASP A 23 -2.36 -9.83 3.31
N TRP A 24 -2.80 -8.92 2.47
CA TRP A 24 -2.84 -9.17 1.03
C TRP A 24 -1.57 -8.68 0.31
N LEU A 25 -1.22 -7.41 0.41
CA LEU A 25 -0.04 -6.89 -0.28
C LEU A 25 1.29 -7.32 0.34
N GLY A 26 1.28 -7.85 1.56
CA GLY A 26 2.47 -8.40 2.18
C GLY A 26 3.40 -7.39 2.83
N PHE A 27 2.93 -6.19 3.08
CA PHE A 27 3.71 -5.22 3.85
C PHE A 27 3.75 -5.63 5.32
N LEU A 28 4.75 -5.14 6.03
CA LEU A 28 4.88 -5.32 7.48
C LEU A 28 4.68 -3.98 8.17
N VAL A 29 4.01 -4.00 9.32
CA VAL A 29 3.89 -2.81 10.16
C VAL A 29 5.24 -2.57 10.85
N GLU A 30 5.84 -1.40 10.61
CA GLU A 30 7.08 -1.02 11.28
C GLU A 30 6.80 -0.31 12.60
N TRP A 31 5.77 0.53 12.62
CA TRP A 31 5.35 1.25 13.82
C TRP A 31 3.94 1.78 13.64
N GLU A 32 3.29 2.06 14.78
CA GLU A 32 1.97 2.68 14.84
C GLU A 32 2.00 3.82 15.84
N HIS A 33 1.28 4.89 15.54
CA HIS A 33 1.17 6.03 16.45
C HIS A 33 -0.28 6.48 16.58
N GLN A 34 -0.67 6.76 17.81
CA GLN A 34 -1.98 7.29 18.17
C GLN A 34 -1.76 8.25 19.33
N PHE A 35 -2.14 9.52 19.18
CA PHE A 35 -1.87 10.52 20.21
C PHE A 35 -2.55 10.21 21.53
N GLU A 36 -3.79 9.74 21.46
CA GLU A 36 -4.58 9.34 22.62
C GLU A 36 -5.48 8.18 22.23
N PRO A 37 -5.92 7.31 23.17
CA PRO A 37 -6.88 6.26 22.86
C PRO A 37 -8.14 6.86 22.19
N GLY A 38 -8.55 6.25 21.06
CA GLY A 38 -9.71 6.70 20.31
C GLY A 38 -9.43 7.78 19.27
N THR A 39 -8.19 8.29 19.17
CA THR A 39 -7.83 9.24 18.12
C THR A 39 -7.36 8.51 16.86
N PRO A 40 -7.28 9.22 15.70
CA PRO A 40 -6.81 8.61 14.47
C PRO A 40 -5.41 8.03 14.56
N TYR A 41 -5.17 6.94 13.85
CA TYR A 41 -3.87 6.29 13.74
C TYR A 41 -3.02 6.85 12.62
N TYR A 42 -1.72 6.78 12.82
CA TYR A 42 -0.71 6.99 11.78
C TYR A 42 0.24 5.81 11.81
N ILE A 43 0.39 5.11 10.68
CA ILE A 43 1.05 3.81 10.63
C ILE A 43 2.14 3.81 9.57
N GLY A 44 3.33 3.36 9.93
CA GLY A 44 4.40 3.13 8.96
C GLY A 44 4.48 1.67 8.60
N ILE A 45 4.48 1.37 7.30
CA ILE A 45 4.58 0.02 6.78
C ILE A 45 5.70 -0.07 5.75
N ALA A 46 6.22 -1.29 5.56
CA ALA A 46 7.29 -1.51 4.61
C ALA A 46 7.22 -2.90 3.98
N ARG A 47 7.63 -2.99 2.73
CA ARG A 47 7.91 -4.27 2.05
C ARG A 47 9.07 -4.04 1.10
N ASP A 48 10.10 -4.89 1.16
CA ASP A 48 11.33 -4.72 0.41
C ASP A 48 11.89 -3.31 0.67
N ASP A 49 12.18 -2.53 -0.36
CA ASP A 49 12.69 -1.18 -0.22
C ASP A 49 11.59 -0.11 -0.22
N ILE A 50 10.33 -0.52 -0.19
CA ILE A 50 9.20 0.39 -0.25
C ILE A 50 8.68 0.67 1.16
N GLN A 51 8.53 1.95 1.48
CA GLN A 51 7.91 2.41 2.72
C GLN A 51 6.69 3.25 2.37
N LEU A 52 5.61 3.06 3.12
CA LEU A 52 4.39 3.85 3.00
C LEU A 52 3.94 4.26 4.40
N HIS A 53 3.33 5.43 4.49
CA HIS A 53 2.63 5.84 5.71
C HIS A 53 1.13 5.82 5.44
N LEU A 54 0.38 5.26 6.37
CA LEU A 54 -1.08 5.20 6.30
C LEU A 54 -1.63 6.12 7.39
N SER A 55 -2.55 7.01 7.02
CA SER A 55 -3.08 7.99 7.96
C SER A 55 -4.60 7.98 7.98
N GLU A 56 -5.17 7.88 9.18
CA GLU A 56 -6.60 8.12 9.42
C GLU A 56 -6.89 9.62 9.63
N HIS A 57 -5.86 10.47 9.75
CA HIS A 57 -6.05 11.88 10.05
C HIS A 57 -6.70 12.62 8.89
N TYR A 58 -7.76 13.36 9.20
CA TYR A 58 -8.44 14.19 8.23
C TYR A 58 -7.47 15.24 7.68
N GLY A 59 -7.37 15.33 6.36
CA GLY A 59 -6.52 16.30 5.72
C GLY A 59 -5.09 15.87 5.41
N ASP A 60 -4.64 14.71 5.88
CA ASP A 60 -3.27 14.26 5.62
C ASP A 60 -3.03 13.83 4.18
N ALA A 61 -4.03 13.31 3.53
CA ALA A 61 -3.91 12.85 2.16
C ALA A 61 -5.28 12.83 1.50
N THR A 62 -5.28 12.82 0.17
CA THR A 62 -6.53 12.75 -0.59
C THR A 62 -6.91 11.30 -0.84
N PRO A 63 -8.16 10.89 -0.52
CA PRO A 63 -8.63 9.56 -0.88
C PRO A 63 -8.58 9.36 -2.40
N GLY A 64 -8.25 8.14 -2.82
CA GLY A 64 -8.17 7.82 -4.24
C GLY A 64 -6.88 8.21 -4.93
N SER A 65 -5.89 8.71 -4.20
CA SER A 65 -4.57 8.98 -4.77
C SER A 65 -3.89 7.67 -5.18
N LYS A 66 -2.94 7.79 -6.12
CA LYS A 66 -2.19 6.63 -6.63
C LYS A 66 -0.72 6.74 -6.30
N VAL A 67 -0.08 5.58 -6.14
CA VAL A 67 1.36 5.46 -5.99
C VAL A 67 1.87 4.55 -7.10
N PHE A 68 2.87 5.02 -7.83
CA PHE A 68 3.53 4.23 -8.85
C PHE A 68 4.75 3.56 -8.23
N ILE A 69 4.76 2.24 -8.24
CA ILE A 69 5.85 1.45 -7.66
C ILE A 69 6.50 0.62 -8.76
N VAL A 70 7.81 0.73 -8.87
CA VAL A 70 8.57 -0.09 -9.83
C VAL A 70 8.85 -1.44 -9.19
N CYS A 71 8.49 -2.50 -9.91
CA CYS A 71 8.67 -3.88 -9.48
C CYS A 71 9.37 -4.65 -10.59
N ASP A 72 10.45 -5.35 -10.28
CA ASP A 72 11.23 -6.09 -11.28
C ASP A 72 10.61 -7.43 -11.68
N GLU A 73 9.70 -7.97 -10.87
CA GLU A 73 9.02 -9.25 -11.15
C GLU A 73 7.51 -9.12 -10.96
N VAL A 74 6.90 -8.20 -11.73
CA VAL A 74 5.47 -7.89 -11.56
C VAL A 74 4.56 -9.09 -11.80
N GLU A 75 4.89 -9.98 -12.74
CA GLU A 75 4.10 -11.18 -13.01
C GLU A 75 4.10 -12.13 -11.81
N LYS A 76 5.25 -12.32 -11.19
CA LYS A 76 5.38 -13.15 -10.00
C LYS A 76 4.59 -12.56 -8.83
N PHE A 77 4.69 -11.25 -8.64
CA PHE A 77 3.94 -10.54 -7.61
C PHE A 77 2.43 -10.66 -7.85
N CYS A 78 1.99 -10.50 -9.09
CA CYS A 78 0.58 -10.66 -9.45
C CYS A 78 0.07 -12.06 -9.09
N LYS A 79 0.84 -13.10 -9.39
CA LYS A 79 0.48 -14.49 -9.03
C LYS A 79 0.39 -14.68 -7.53
N GLU A 80 1.32 -14.08 -6.78
CA GLU A 80 1.28 -14.12 -5.31
C GLU A 80 -0.03 -13.53 -4.78
N LEU A 81 -0.44 -12.38 -5.31
CA LEU A 81 -1.69 -11.72 -4.88
C LEU A 81 -2.92 -12.51 -5.30
N GLN A 82 -2.93 -13.05 -6.51
CA GLN A 82 -4.05 -13.88 -6.99
C GLN A 82 -4.24 -15.12 -6.12
N ALA A 83 -3.15 -15.74 -5.70
CA ALA A 83 -3.19 -16.95 -4.89
C ALA A 83 -3.82 -16.72 -3.50
N LYS A 84 -3.82 -15.49 -3.00
CA LYS A 84 -4.43 -15.15 -1.71
C LYS A 84 -5.94 -15.02 -1.77
N ASN A 85 -6.54 -14.99 -2.97
CA ASN A 85 -7.99 -14.93 -3.16
C ASN A 85 -8.69 -13.80 -2.39
N TYR A 86 -8.11 -12.60 -2.43
CA TYR A 86 -8.72 -11.45 -1.78
C TYR A 86 -10.03 -11.09 -2.47
N LYS A 87 -11.14 -11.08 -1.73
CA LYS A 87 -12.48 -10.96 -2.30
C LYS A 87 -12.79 -9.61 -2.94
N TYR A 88 -12.03 -8.56 -2.63
CA TYR A 88 -12.30 -7.20 -3.13
C TYR A 88 -11.49 -6.81 -4.35
N TYR A 89 -10.48 -7.59 -4.71
CA TYR A 89 -9.61 -7.23 -5.82
C TYR A 89 -8.91 -8.44 -6.42
N ARG A 90 -8.92 -8.53 -7.74
CA ARG A 90 -8.24 -9.60 -8.46
C ARG A 90 -7.38 -8.98 -9.55
N PRO A 91 -6.10 -8.76 -9.29
CA PRO A 91 -5.23 -8.08 -10.23
C PRO A 91 -4.90 -8.94 -11.44
N ALA A 92 -4.59 -8.27 -12.55
CA ALA A 92 -4.08 -8.89 -13.75
C ALA A 92 -2.96 -8.05 -14.33
N VAL A 93 -1.98 -8.70 -14.95
CA VAL A 93 -0.86 -8.02 -15.60
C VAL A 93 -1.29 -7.58 -16.99
N GLU A 94 -1.04 -6.32 -17.32
CA GLU A 94 -1.31 -5.75 -18.62
C GLU A 94 -0.05 -5.08 -19.17
N LYS A 95 0.09 -5.08 -20.50
CA LYS A 95 1.18 -4.36 -21.14
C LYS A 95 0.75 -2.93 -21.43
N THR A 96 1.52 -1.97 -20.95
CA THR A 96 1.22 -0.56 -21.17
C THR A 96 1.56 -0.14 -22.60
N PHE A 97 1.09 1.04 -23.02
CA PHE A 97 1.37 1.57 -24.35
C PHE A 97 2.85 1.87 -24.59
N TYR A 98 3.65 2.06 -23.54
CA TYR A 98 5.10 2.27 -23.63
C TYR A 98 5.90 0.97 -23.46
N GLY A 99 5.24 -0.18 -23.51
CA GLY A 99 5.89 -1.48 -23.58
C GLY A 99 6.25 -2.12 -22.24
N ALA A 100 5.88 -1.53 -21.12
CA ALA A 100 6.11 -2.10 -19.78
C ALA A 100 4.97 -3.02 -19.35
N TRP A 101 5.25 -3.99 -18.52
CA TRP A 101 4.23 -4.80 -17.87
C TRP A 101 3.77 -4.08 -16.59
N CYS A 102 2.46 -4.07 -16.38
CA CYS A 102 1.84 -3.28 -15.32
C CYS A 102 0.65 -4.02 -14.70
N MET A 103 0.43 -3.76 -13.40
CA MET A 103 -0.72 -4.28 -12.66
C MET A 103 -1.33 -3.11 -11.87
N GLU A 104 -2.62 -2.94 -11.94
CA GLU A 104 -3.36 -1.95 -11.15
C GLU A 104 -4.30 -2.59 -10.15
#